data_f289affc2a801279d3687afd626a2060
#
_entry.id   f289affc2a801279d3687afd626a2060
#
_cell.length_a   1.000
_cell.length_b   1.000
_cell.length_c   1.000
_cell.angle_alpha   90.00
_cell.angle_beta   90.00
_cell.angle_gamma   90.00
#
_symmetry.space_group_name_H-M   'P 1'
#
loop_
_entity.id
_entity.type
_entity.pdbx_description
1 polymer ?
#
loop_
_entity_poly.entity_id
_entity_poly.type
_entity_poly.pdbx_seq_one_letter_code
_entity_poly.pdbx_strand_id
1 'polypeptide(L)'
;MAQNNQEISSLSTIVVLIVMAVAFLPAAAKIFGPVAPVMVIAGLILVILLIGLRVIDQYERGIVLTLGQYSGTRGPGLTWILVGIQRMIKVDMRITTVDIPSQEVITKDNVPVGINAVVYFQVESAEKSILNIKDYTLAVAQYAQAALRDVIGGIELDPLLSEREKISEEIKKIVDTATDSWGINVADIKIQDIELPADMKRVMAKQAESERERRAIIIRAEGEFQASARLAEAAQVLNGTPGGLSMRTLQTIEKINPDPSKTVIFALPVEIMEGFKKLTGK
;
A
#
# COMPACT_ATOMS: atom_id res chain seq x y z
N MET A 1 25.34 -4.73 9.53
CA MET A 1 26.38 -5.45 10.33
C MET A 1 26.82 -6.77 9.71
N ALA A 2 25.99 -7.51 8.97
CA ALA A 2 26.38 -8.81 8.38
C ALA A 2 27.42 -8.71 7.24
N GLN A 3 27.40 -7.65 6.43
CA GLN A 3 28.36 -7.49 5.31
C GLN A 3 29.81 -7.25 5.78
N ASN A 4 30.01 -6.59 6.91
CA ASN A 4 31.36 -6.31 7.43
C ASN A 4 32.09 -7.58 7.88
N ASN A 5 31.36 -8.60 8.33
CA ASN A 5 31.96 -9.89 8.76
C ASN A 5 32.41 -10.75 7.58
N GLN A 6 31.80 -10.63 6.41
CA GLN A 6 32.24 -11.40 5.23
C GLN A 6 33.55 -10.85 4.62
N GLU A 7 33.74 -9.53 4.67
CA GLU A 7 34.97 -8.92 4.15
C GLU A 7 36.18 -9.22 5.06
N ILE A 8 36.00 -9.18 6.38
CA ILE A 8 37.05 -9.51 7.34
C ILE A 8 37.44 -10.98 7.18
N SER A 9 36.49 -11.88 6.92
CA SER A 9 36.74 -13.29 6.68
C SER A 9 37.49 -13.51 5.36
N SER A 10 37.21 -12.77 4.29
CA SER A 10 37.92 -12.92 3.00
C SER A 10 39.37 -12.38 3.06
N LEU A 11 39.59 -11.27 3.74
CA LEU A 11 40.95 -10.74 3.96
C LEU A 11 41.78 -11.67 4.82
N SER A 12 41.19 -12.22 5.89
CA SER A 12 41.91 -13.22 6.73
C SER A 12 42.20 -14.49 5.96
N THR A 13 41.30 -14.95 5.11
CA THR A 13 41.50 -16.14 4.25
C THR A 13 42.60 -15.91 3.24
N ILE A 14 42.71 -14.72 2.64
CA ILE A 14 43.81 -14.38 1.70
C ILE A 14 45.13 -14.33 2.42
N VAL A 15 45.22 -13.72 3.60
CA VAL A 15 46.43 -13.67 4.40
C VAL A 15 46.89 -15.09 4.79
N VAL A 16 45.95 -15.94 5.22
CA VAL A 16 46.25 -17.35 5.56
C VAL A 16 46.72 -18.12 4.33
N LEU A 17 46.13 -17.94 3.16
CA LEU A 17 46.56 -18.56 1.91
C LEU A 17 47.98 -18.11 1.47
N ILE A 18 48.27 -16.81 1.61
CA ILE A 18 49.61 -16.28 1.32
C ILE A 18 50.66 -16.88 2.27
N VAL A 19 50.34 -16.92 3.57
CA VAL A 19 51.23 -17.51 4.58
C VAL A 19 51.46 -19.01 4.32
N MET A 20 50.40 -19.75 4.00
CA MET A 20 50.50 -21.17 3.62
C MET A 20 51.32 -21.37 2.35
N ALA A 21 51.12 -20.57 1.31
CA ALA A 21 51.89 -20.64 0.06
C ALA A 21 53.38 -20.37 0.29
N VAL A 22 53.71 -19.37 1.11
CA VAL A 22 55.11 -19.05 1.47
C VAL A 22 55.74 -20.16 2.30
N ALA A 23 55.00 -20.74 3.25
CA ALA A 23 55.45 -21.86 4.06
C ALA A 23 55.72 -23.16 3.25
N PHE A 24 54.94 -23.36 2.16
CA PHE A 24 55.09 -24.53 1.28
C PHE A 24 56.19 -24.37 0.23
N LEU A 25 56.68 -23.14 0.02
CA LEU A 25 57.71 -22.82 -0.99
C LEU A 25 58.98 -23.67 -0.84
N PRO A 26 59.63 -23.87 0.36
CA PRO A 26 60.79 -24.66 0.51
C PRO A 26 60.57 -26.16 0.30
N ALA A 27 59.41 -26.66 0.62
CA ALA A 27 59.03 -28.06 0.37
C ALA A 27 58.86 -28.35 -1.13
N ALA A 28 58.17 -27.45 -1.83
CA ALA A 28 57.95 -27.52 -3.29
C ALA A 28 59.29 -27.40 -4.06
N ALA A 29 60.20 -26.55 -3.61
CA ALA A 29 61.53 -26.39 -4.23
C ALA A 29 62.40 -27.66 -4.19
N LYS A 30 62.23 -28.49 -3.15
CA LYS A 30 62.94 -29.80 -3.05
C LYS A 30 62.42 -30.86 -4.02
N ILE A 31 61.09 -30.76 -4.41
CA ILE A 31 60.46 -31.76 -5.27
C ILE A 31 60.55 -31.36 -6.74
N PHE A 32 60.28 -30.06 -7.07
CA PHE A 32 60.19 -29.57 -8.44
C PHE A 32 61.38 -28.74 -8.94
N GLY A 33 62.43 -28.60 -8.14
CA GLY A 33 63.62 -27.86 -8.52
C GLY A 33 63.35 -26.34 -8.75
N PRO A 34 64.10 -25.67 -9.65
CA PRO A 34 64.07 -24.22 -9.84
C PRO A 34 62.72 -23.68 -10.42
N VAL A 35 61.82 -24.56 -10.90
CA VAL A 35 60.54 -24.19 -11.46
C VAL A 35 59.44 -24.05 -10.39
N ALA A 36 59.67 -24.65 -9.20
CA ALA A 36 58.69 -24.63 -8.10
C ALA A 36 58.24 -23.24 -7.68
N PRO A 37 59.11 -22.23 -7.47
CA PRO A 37 58.68 -20.90 -7.06
C PRO A 37 57.76 -20.23 -8.11
N VAL A 38 58.01 -20.43 -9.39
CA VAL A 38 57.20 -19.87 -10.48
C VAL A 38 55.81 -20.49 -10.48
N MET A 39 55.69 -21.81 -10.27
CA MET A 39 54.38 -22.47 -10.19
C MET A 39 53.59 -22.04 -8.96
N VAL A 40 54.19 -21.83 -7.82
CA VAL A 40 53.55 -21.35 -6.59
C VAL A 40 53.05 -19.92 -6.78
N ILE A 41 53.84 -19.02 -7.37
CA ILE A 41 53.47 -17.65 -7.66
C ILE A 41 52.30 -17.62 -8.68
N ALA A 42 52.37 -18.41 -9.76
CA ALA A 42 51.32 -18.51 -10.74
C ALA A 42 50.01 -19.05 -10.12
N GLY A 43 50.08 -20.04 -9.25
CA GLY A 43 48.93 -20.57 -8.51
C GLY A 43 48.30 -19.52 -7.58
N LEU A 44 49.13 -18.74 -6.88
CA LEU A 44 48.69 -17.67 -5.99
C LEU A 44 47.98 -16.54 -6.76
N ILE A 45 48.55 -16.14 -7.91
CA ILE A 45 47.94 -15.16 -8.80
C ILE A 45 46.58 -15.69 -9.31
N LEU A 46 46.51 -16.94 -9.71
CA LEU A 46 45.27 -17.56 -10.18
C LEU A 46 44.20 -17.56 -9.07
N VAL A 47 44.55 -17.91 -7.86
CA VAL A 47 43.63 -17.90 -6.70
C VAL A 47 43.13 -16.49 -6.40
N ILE A 48 44.02 -15.48 -6.40
CA ILE A 48 43.60 -14.07 -6.20
C ILE A 48 42.64 -13.62 -7.32
N LEU A 49 42.87 -14.04 -8.55
CA LEU A 49 42.06 -13.72 -9.70
C LEU A 49 40.67 -14.36 -9.60
N LEU A 50 40.58 -15.60 -9.13
CA LEU A 50 39.31 -16.31 -8.91
C LEU A 50 38.51 -15.73 -7.74
N ILE A 51 39.16 -15.35 -6.65
CA ILE A 51 38.51 -14.73 -5.48
C ILE A 51 37.88 -13.35 -5.83
N GLY A 52 38.49 -12.65 -6.80
CA GLY A 52 38.02 -11.36 -7.29
C GLY A 52 36.74 -11.42 -8.13
N LEU A 53 36.33 -12.62 -8.57
CA LEU A 53 35.09 -12.78 -9.34
C LEU A 53 33.85 -12.62 -8.43
N ARG A 54 33.01 -11.68 -8.77
CA ARG A 54 31.73 -11.42 -8.09
C ARG A 54 30.58 -11.42 -9.09
N VAL A 55 29.49 -12.04 -8.73
CA VAL A 55 28.24 -12.03 -9.49
C VAL A 55 27.32 -10.97 -8.89
N ILE A 56 26.78 -10.13 -9.77
CA ILE A 56 25.77 -9.11 -9.44
C ILE A 56 24.46 -9.57 -10.08
N ASP A 57 23.42 -9.70 -9.28
CA ASP A 57 22.10 -10.10 -9.75
C ASP A 57 21.46 -9.00 -10.60
N GLN A 58 20.46 -9.36 -11.42
CA GLN A 58 19.82 -8.43 -12.34
C GLN A 58 19.13 -7.26 -11.63
N TYR A 59 18.65 -7.49 -10.45
CA TYR A 59 17.99 -6.49 -9.60
C TYR A 59 18.95 -5.71 -8.69
N GLU A 60 20.25 -6.01 -8.72
CA GLU A 60 21.29 -5.34 -7.94
C GLU A 60 22.17 -4.44 -8.81
N ARG A 61 22.78 -3.44 -8.18
CA ARG A 61 23.87 -2.66 -8.73
C ARG A 61 25.05 -2.71 -7.76
N GLY A 62 26.22 -2.94 -8.30
CA GLY A 62 27.47 -2.96 -7.53
C GLY A 62 28.18 -1.61 -7.59
N ILE A 63 28.35 -0.95 -6.45
CA ILE A 63 29.16 0.26 -6.32
C ILE A 63 30.56 -0.14 -5.95
N VAL A 64 31.54 0.21 -6.78
CA VAL A 64 32.93 -0.11 -6.57
C VAL A 64 33.66 1.10 -6.00
N LEU A 65 34.25 0.91 -4.82
CA LEU A 65 35.12 1.87 -4.15
C LEU A 65 36.56 1.38 -4.28
N THR A 66 37.46 2.18 -4.86
CA THR A 66 38.90 1.87 -4.96
C THR A 66 39.63 2.72 -3.94
N LEU A 67 40.26 2.11 -2.96
CA LEU A 67 40.96 2.81 -1.84
C LEU A 67 40.08 3.83 -1.13
N GLY A 68 38.74 3.54 -1.06
CA GLY A 68 37.76 4.43 -0.45
C GLY A 68 37.18 5.50 -1.37
N GLN A 69 37.70 5.66 -2.58
CA GLN A 69 37.12 6.59 -3.58
C GLN A 69 36.15 5.87 -4.51
N TYR A 70 35.07 6.52 -4.87
CA TYR A 70 34.13 6.01 -5.86
C TYR A 70 34.79 5.84 -7.22
N SER A 71 34.77 4.63 -7.76
CA SER A 71 35.39 4.29 -9.04
C SER A 71 34.38 4.02 -10.16
N GLY A 72 33.13 3.73 -9.79
CA GLY A 72 32.06 3.49 -10.75
C GLY A 72 31.01 2.50 -10.27
N THR A 73 29.89 2.45 -10.99
CA THR A 73 28.79 1.50 -10.76
C THR A 73 28.90 0.37 -11.77
N ARG A 74 28.77 -0.87 -11.29
CA ARG A 74 28.78 -2.09 -12.12
C ARG A 74 27.35 -2.60 -12.28
N GLY A 75 27.03 -2.95 -13.55
CA GLY A 75 25.75 -3.59 -13.89
C GLY A 75 25.69 -5.06 -13.50
N PRO A 76 24.54 -5.70 -13.73
CA PRO A 76 24.37 -7.13 -13.46
C PRO A 76 25.30 -7.98 -14.35
N GLY A 77 25.68 -9.13 -13.81
CA GLY A 77 26.56 -10.09 -14.45
C GLY A 77 27.84 -10.38 -13.68
N LEU A 78 28.80 -11.01 -14.35
CA LEU A 78 30.08 -11.35 -13.78
C LEU A 78 31.01 -10.12 -13.78
N THR A 79 31.44 -9.70 -12.61
CA THR A 79 32.35 -8.57 -12.43
C THR A 79 33.57 -9.01 -11.65
N TRP A 80 34.73 -8.54 -12.08
CA TRP A 80 36.00 -8.76 -11.38
C TRP A 80 36.35 -7.54 -10.55
N ILE A 81 36.71 -7.76 -9.28
CA ILE A 81 37.20 -6.74 -8.33
C ILE A 81 38.54 -7.14 -7.76
N LEU A 82 39.43 -6.17 -7.58
CA LEU A 82 40.74 -6.40 -6.98
C LEU A 82 40.59 -6.48 -5.45
N VAL A 83 40.50 -7.70 -4.93
CA VAL A 83 40.28 -7.91 -3.49
C VAL A 83 41.44 -7.31 -2.69
N GLY A 84 41.10 -6.52 -1.66
CA GLY A 84 42.07 -5.80 -0.82
C GLY A 84 42.27 -4.32 -1.22
N ILE A 85 42.04 -3.94 -2.47
CA ILE A 85 42.12 -2.54 -2.96
C ILE A 85 40.75 -1.99 -3.28
N GLN A 86 39.90 -2.86 -3.83
CA GLN A 86 38.53 -2.50 -4.21
C GLN A 86 37.51 -3.14 -3.28
N ARG A 87 36.51 -2.35 -2.92
CA ARG A 87 35.36 -2.78 -2.16
C ARG A 87 34.10 -2.59 -3.01
N MET A 88 33.23 -3.60 -3.04
CA MET A 88 31.95 -3.53 -3.74
C MET A 88 30.80 -3.58 -2.75
N ILE A 89 29.92 -2.62 -2.86
CA ILE A 89 28.65 -2.55 -2.11
C ILE A 89 27.52 -2.83 -3.09
N LYS A 90 26.71 -3.82 -2.80
CA LYS A 90 25.52 -4.14 -3.60
C LYS A 90 24.31 -3.38 -3.09
N VAL A 91 23.55 -2.80 -3.99
CA VAL A 91 22.33 -2.07 -3.72
C VAL A 91 21.20 -2.72 -4.50
N ASP A 92 20.11 -3.08 -3.82
CA ASP A 92 18.89 -3.60 -4.44
C ASP A 92 18.10 -2.43 -5.06
N MET A 93 17.70 -2.60 -6.33
CA MET A 93 16.98 -1.59 -7.11
C MET A 93 15.46 -1.84 -7.13
N ARG A 94 14.98 -2.89 -6.46
CA ARG A 94 13.56 -3.21 -6.41
C ARG A 94 12.81 -2.26 -5.49
N ILE A 95 11.50 -2.20 -5.69
CA ILE A 95 10.62 -1.46 -4.78
C ILE A 95 10.68 -2.12 -3.40
N THR A 96 11.01 -1.32 -2.41
CA THR A 96 11.08 -1.71 -1.01
C THR A 96 10.02 -0.93 -0.25
N THR A 97 9.45 -1.55 0.78
CA THR A 97 8.45 -0.92 1.65
C THR A 97 9.08 -0.57 2.99
N VAL A 98 8.69 0.58 3.53
CA VAL A 98 9.01 0.95 4.90
C VAL A 98 7.75 1.46 5.61
N ASP A 99 7.49 0.90 6.78
CA ASP A 99 6.37 1.29 7.61
C ASP A 99 6.71 2.54 8.42
N ILE A 100 5.80 3.51 8.43
CA ILE A 100 5.82 4.65 9.32
C ILE A 100 4.93 4.30 10.51
N PRO A 101 5.49 4.18 11.73
CA PRO A 101 4.72 3.86 12.91
C PRO A 101 3.67 4.94 13.21
N SER A 102 2.61 4.55 13.91
CA SER A 102 1.54 5.47 14.29
C SER A 102 2.07 6.70 15.02
N GLN A 103 1.68 7.88 14.52
CA GLN A 103 2.03 9.19 15.07
C GLN A 103 0.77 9.91 15.52
N GLU A 104 0.82 10.48 16.72
CA GLU A 104 -0.22 11.41 17.15
C GLU A 104 0.05 12.78 16.55
N VAL A 105 -0.90 13.29 15.79
CA VAL A 105 -0.85 14.60 15.15
C VAL A 105 -2.15 15.34 15.44
N ILE A 106 -2.07 16.65 15.60
CA ILE A 106 -3.24 17.51 15.78
C ILE A 106 -3.56 18.13 14.43
N THR A 107 -4.78 17.91 13.93
CA THR A 107 -5.28 18.51 12.69
C THR A 107 -5.50 20.01 12.84
N LYS A 108 -5.73 20.70 11.73
CA LYS A 108 -5.97 22.16 11.71
C LYS A 108 -7.20 22.57 12.54
N ASP A 109 -8.21 21.72 12.64
CA ASP A 109 -9.42 21.90 13.46
C ASP A 109 -9.24 21.42 14.91
N ASN A 110 -7.99 21.24 15.33
CA ASN A 110 -7.58 20.92 16.71
C ASN A 110 -8.05 19.54 17.20
N VAL A 111 -8.18 18.57 16.32
CA VAL A 111 -8.52 17.18 16.67
C VAL A 111 -7.23 16.34 16.71
N PRO A 112 -6.92 15.67 17.84
CA PRO A 112 -5.80 14.73 17.89
C PRO A 112 -6.17 13.45 17.14
N VAL A 113 -5.31 13.03 16.19
CA VAL A 113 -5.49 11.82 15.38
C VAL A 113 -4.22 10.99 15.41
N GLY A 114 -4.35 9.67 15.51
CA GLY A 114 -3.26 8.72 15.31
C GLY A 114 -3.23 8.28 13.86
N ILE A 115 -2.07 8.39 13.20
CA ILE A 115 -1.96 8.03 11.77
C ILE A 115 -0.71 7.24 11.53
N ASN A 116 -0.85 6.16 10.76
CA ASN A 116 0.24 5.37 10.23
C ASN A 116 0.19 5.34 8.70
N ALA A 117 1.34 5.11 8.08
CA ALA A 117 1.47 5.05 6.64
C ALA A 117 2.56 4.05 6.23
N VAL A 118 2.53 3.68 4.95
CA VAL A 118 3.58 2.87 4.32
C VAL A 118 4.13 3.63 3.14
N VAL A 119 5.45 3.68 3.03
CA VAL A 119 6.17 4.25 1.90
C VAL A 119 6.69 3.14 1.01
N TYR A 120 6.39 3.23 -0.27
CA TYR A 120 6.95 2.40 -1.33
C TYR A 120 7.99 3.21 -2.08
N PHE A 121 9.23 2.78 -2.03
CA PHE A 121 10.32 3.48 -2.69
C PHE A 121 11.26 2.51 -3.39
N GLN A 122 12.00 3.00 -4.36
CA GLN A 122 13.07 2.27 -5.04
C GLN A 122 14.30 3.15 -5.18
N VAL A 123 15.46 2.51 -5.23
CA VAL A 123 16.71 3.20 -5.50
C VAL A 123 16.82 3.44 -7.00
N GLU A 124 16.87 4.69 -7.44
CA GLU A 124 17.08 5.05 -8.84
C GLU A 124 18.58 5.18 -9.15
N SER A 125 19.32 5.83 -8.27
CA SER A 125 20.77 5.99 -8.38
C SER A 125 21.45 5.34 -7.19
N ALA A 126 22.02 4.13 -7.42
CA ALA A 126 22.78 3.41 -6.40
C ALA A 126 24.00 4.20 -5.88
N GLU A 127 24.62 5.02 -6.76
CA GLU A 127 25.74 5.88 -6.39
C GLU A 127 25.31 6.90 -5.31
N LYS A 128 24.29 7.69 -5.61
CA LYS A 128 23.80 8.74 -4.69
C LYS A 128 23.29 8.14 -3.37
N SER A 129 22.64 6.98 -3.42
CA SER A 129 22.07 6.33 -2.23
C SER A 129 23.11 5.83 -1.23
N ILE A 130 24.36 5.60 -1.67
CA ILE A 130 25.44 5.16 -0.79
C ILE A 130 26.38 6.31 -0.43
N LEU A 131 26.62 7.26 -1.35
CA LEU A 131 27.58 8.33 -1.11
C LEU A 131 26.97 9.49 -0.33
N ASN A 132 25.69 9.82 -0.58
CA ASN A 132 25.05 11.00 -0.01
C ASN A 132 24.37 10.72 1.34
N ILE A 133 24.01 9.46 1.63
CA ILE A 133 23.29 9.12 2.85
C ILE A 133 23.79 7.80 3.44
N LYS A 134 23.85 7.74 4.77
CA LYS A 134 24.35 6.56 5.47
C LYS A 134 23.35 5.39 5.49
N ASP A 135 22.10 5.69 5.76
CA ASP A 135 20.98 4.74 5.82
C ASP A 135 19.76 5.38 5.18
N TYR A 136 19.58 5.09 3.90
CA TYR A 136 18.51 5.67 3.12
C TYR A 136 17.12 5.17 3.56
N THR A 137 17.02 3.94 4.05
CA THR A 137 15.75 3.37 4.51
C THR A 137 15.23 4.14 5.73
N LEU A 138 16.11 4.33 6.72
CA LEU A 138 15.78 5.09 7.92
C LEU A 138 15.49 6.56 7.60
N ALA A 139 16.27 7.15 6.71
CA ALA A 139 16.11 8.56 6.36
C ALA A 139 14.79 8.82 5.60
N VAL A 140 14.42 7.95 4.65
CA VAL A 140 13.12 8.03 3.97
C VAL A 140 11.98 7.91 4.97
N ALA A 141 12.04 6.95 5.90
CA ALA A 141 11.04 6.78 6.95
C ALA A 141 10.88 8.04 7.81
N GLN A 142 11.99 8.59 8.29
CA GLN A 142 11.98 9.80 9.15
C GLN A 142 11.48 11.04 8.39
N TYR A 143 11.90 11.22 7.14
CA TYR A 143 11.45 12.34 6.34
C TYR A 143 9.96 12.23 6.00
N ALA A 144 9.51 11.05 5.62
CA ALA A 144 8.11 10.79 5.35
C ALA A 144 7.23 10.96 6.62
N GLN A 145 7.74 10.57 7.80
CA GLN A 145 7.09 10.83 9.08
C GLN A 145 6.94 12.32 9.38
N ALA A 146 7.96 13.12 9.09
CA ALA A 146 7.90 14.57 9.26
C ALA A 146 6.92 15.21 8.27
N ALA A 147 7.00 14.84 6.98
CA ALA A 147 6.10 15.33 5.94
C ALA A 147 4.63 14.96 6.24
N LEU A 148 4.38 13.74 6.73
CA LEU A 148 3.05 13.29 7.15
C LEU A 148 2.50 14.18 8.27
N ARG A 149 3.31 14.50 9.28
CA ARG A 149 2.91 15.39 10.38
C ARG A 149 2.60 16.80 9.90
N ASP A 150 3.43 17.35 9.02
CA ASP A 150 3.28 18.71 8.51
C ASP A 150 2.02 18.84 7.65
N VAL A 151 1.79 17.92 6.73
CA VAL A 151 0.61 17.93 5.84
C VAL A 151 -0.67 17.77 6.65
N ILE A 152 -0.71 16.79 7.57
CA ILE A 152 -1.91 16.53 8.38
C ILE A 152 -2.21 17.66 9.36
N GLY A 153 -1.18 18.26 9.94
CA GLY A 153 -1.35 19.45 10.77
C GLY A 153 -1.93 20.66 10.03
N GLY A 154 -1.81 20.71 8.71
CA GLY A 154 -2.37 21.75 7.84
C GLY A 154 -3.80 21.48 7.34
N ILE A 155 -4.33 20.26 7.52
CA ILE A 155 -5.61 19.81 6.96
C ILE A 155 -6.65 19.61 8.08
N GLU A 156 -7.93 19.83 7.76
CA GLU A 156 -9.06 19.54 8.63
C GLU A 156 -9.40 18.04 8.61
N LEU A 157 -10.13 17.56 9.62
CA LEU A 157 -10.45 16.13 9.78
C LEU A 157 -11.32 15.58 8.64
N ASP A 158 -12.30 16.33 8.17
CA ASP A 158 -13.23 15.87 7.14
C ASP A 158 -12.53 15.56 5.79
N PRO A 159 -11.68 16.44 5.22
CA PRO A 159 -10.85 16.12 4.07
C PRO A 159 -9.90 14.94 4.33
N LEU A 160 -9.32 14.84 5.53
CA LEU A 160 -8.43 13.74 5.89
C LEU A 160 -9.11 12.38 5.81
N LEU A 161 -10.40 12.29 6.12
CA LEU A 161 -11.17 11.06 6.05
C LEU A 161 -11.71 10.75 4.64
N SER A 162 -12.06 11.80 3.86
CA SER A 162 -12.74 11.68 2.57
C SER A 162 -11.79 11.71 1.37
N GLU A 163 -10.63 12.38 1.46
CA GLU A 163 -9.72 12.65 0.34
C GLU A 163 -8.32 12.08 0.57
N ARG A 164 -8.23 10.88 1.17
CA ARG A 164 -6.96 10.23 1.55
C ARG A 164 -5.97 10.14 0.40
N GLU A 165 -6.46 9.87 -0.81
CA GLU A 165 -5.59 9.72 -1.99
C GLU A 165 -4.87 11.01 -2.36
N LYS A 166 -5.58 12.15 -2.34
CA LYS A 166 -4.98 13.46 -2.62
C LYS A 166 -3.90 13.82 -1.59
N ILE A 167 -4.18 13.54 -0.32
CA ILE A 167 -3.25 13.78 0.77
C ILE A 167 -2.01 12.90 0.62
N SER A 168 -2.19 11.63 0.28
CA SER A 168 -1.09 10.72 0.00
C SER A 168 -0.22 11.20 -1.17
N GLU A 169 -0.82 11.72 -2.24
CA GLU A 169 -0.10 12.30 -3.38
C GLU A 169 0.68 13.56 -2.99
N GLU A 170 0.11 14.42 -2.14
CA GLU A 170 0.78 15.61 -1.64
C GLU A 170 2.01 15.24 -0.79
N ILE A 171 1.84 14.31 0.16
CA ILE A 171 2.95 13.79 0.97
C ILE A 171 4.01 13.15 0.07
N LYS A 172 3.61 12.31 -0.89
CA LYS A 172 4.51 11.69 -1.86
C LYS A 172 5.35 12.75 -2.58
N LYS A 173 4.73 13.81 -3.10
CA LYS A 173 5.43 14.88 -3.82
C LYS A 173 6.48 15.59 -2.96
N ILE A 174 6.16 15.84 -1.69
CA ILE A 174 7.08 16.48 -0.74
C ILE A 174 8.27 15.55 -0.47
N VAL A 175 8.00 14.27 -0.20
CA VAL A 175 9.04 13.28 0.14
C VAL A 175 9.92 13.01 -1.09
N ASP A 176 9.32 12.76 -2.24
CA ASP A 176 10.03 12.46 -3.49
C ASP A 176 10.98 13.59 -3.89
N THR A 177 10.53 14.85 -3.84
CA THR A 177 11.37 16.03 -4.10
C THR A 177 12.61 16.09 -3.20
N ALA A 178 12.48 15.69 -1.95
CA ALA A 178 13.60 15.72 -1.01
C ALA A 178 14.54 14.52 -1.21
N THR A 179 13.98 13.34 -1.49
CA THR A 179 14.74 12.09 -1.63
C THR A 179 15.42 11.95 -2.99
N ASP A 180 15.04 12.73 -3.99
CA ASP A 180 15.69 12.78 -5.30
C ASP A 180 17.19 13.10 -5.21
N SER A 181 17.58 14.01 -4.31
CA SER A 181 18.99 14.34 -4.04
C SER A 181 19.79 13.13 -3.51
N TRP A 182 19.13 12.12 -2.95
CA TRP A 182 19.71 10.88 -2.46
C TRP A 182 19.67 9.76 -3.52
N GLY A 183 19.06 10.02 -4.68
CA GLY A 183 18.88 9.04 -5.75
C GLY A 183 17.85 7.97 -5.43
N ILE A 184 16.80 8.35 -4.69
CA ILE A 184 15.68 7.51 -4.29
C ILE A 184 14.42 8.09 -4.89
N ASN A 185 13.64 7.25 -5.56
CA ASN A 185 12.34 7.57 -6.11
C ASN A 185 11.25 6.97 -5.22
N VAL A 186 10.34 7.80 -4.76
CA VAL A 186 9.17 7.37 -3.98
C VAL A 186 8.06 7.00 -4.94
N ALA A 187 7.82 5.69 -5.10
CA ALA A 187 6.80 5.17 -5.99
C ALA A 187 5.39 5.52 -5.51
N ASP A 188 5.11 5.32 -4.22
CA ASP A 188 3.81 5.63 -3.62
C ASP A 188 3.91 5.78 -2.09
N ILE A 189 2.95 6.50 -1.51
CA ILE A 189 2.73 6.57 -0.07
C ILE A 189 1.27 6.24 0.20
N LYS A 190 1.00 5.31 1.12
CA LYS A 190 -0.37 4.93 1.48
C LYS A 190 -0.60 5.15 2.96
N ILE A 191 -1.59 5.98 3.27
CA ILE A 191 -2.13 6.12 4.62
C ILE A 191 -2.92 4.84 4.91
N GLN A 192 -2.57 4.14 6.00
CA GLN A 192 -3.24 2.89 6.40
C GLN A 192 -4.44 3.20 7.28
N ASP A 193 -4.20 3.52 8.53
CA ASP A 193 -5.23 3.74 9.52
C ASP A 193 -5.22 5.18 10.04
N ILE A 194 -6.41 5.68 10.35
CA ILE A 194 -6.63 6.95 11.02
C ILE A 194 -7.38 6.66 12.31
N GLU A 195 -6.68 6.77 13.42
CA GLU A 195 -7.24 6.53 14.75
C GLU A 195 -7.75 7.84 15.34
N LEU A 196 -9.02 7.85 15.69
CA LEU A 196 -9.68 8.97 16.36
C LEU A 196 -9.86 8.67 17.86
N PRO A 197 -9.86 9.69 18.72
CA PRO A 197 -10.24 9.55 20.13
C PRO A 197 -11.60 8.89 20.28
N ALA A 198 -11.79 8.08 21.32
CA ALA A 198 -13.02 7.32 21.56
C ALA A 198 -14.28 8.20 21.63
N ASP A 199 -14.16 9.41 22.20
CA ASP A 199 -15.27 10.35 22.31
C ASP A 199 -15.68 10.90 20.93
N MET A 200 -14.69 11.22 20.08
CA MET A 200 -14.94 11.68 18.72
C MET A 200 -15.56 10.57 17.86
N LYS A 201 -15.08 9.32 17.97
CA LYS A 201 -15.70 8.17 17.28
C LYS A 201 -17.18 8.04 17.62
N ARG A 202 -17.58 8.27 18.90
CA ARG A 202 -18.98 8.22 19.32
C ARG A 202 -19.82 9.35 18.73
N VAL A 203 -19.28 10.59 18.73
CA VAL A 203 -19.97 11.74 18.15
C VAL A 203 -20.17 11.56 16.65
N MET A 204 -19.13 11.17 15.91
CA MET A 204 -19.21 10.90 14.48
C MET A 204 -20.15 9.74 14.12
N ALA A 205 -20.17 8.68 14.93
CA ALA A 205 -21.11 7.57 14.75
C ALA A 205 -22.56 8.07 14.86
N LYS A 206 -22.87 8.89 15.88
CA LYS A 206 -24.21 9.47 16.07
C LYS A 206 -24.58 10.43 14.93
N GLN A 207 -23.64 11.26 14.47
CA GLN A 207 -23.84 12.14 13.33
C GLN A 207 -24.12 11.35 12.06
N ALA A 208 -23.32 10.30 11.78
CA ALA A 208 -23.52 9.42 10.63
C ALA A 208 -24.87 8.68 10.67
N GLU A 209 -25.30 8.24 11.86
CA GLU A 209 -26.62 7.62 12.08
C GLU A 209 -27.74 8.61 11.73
N SER A 210 -27.68 9.82 12.29
CA SER A 210 -28.69 10.87 12.03
C SER A 210 -28.75 11.26 10.54
N GLU A 211 -27.60 11.36 9.88
CA GLU A 211 -27.54 11.66 8.45
C GLU A 211 -28.12 10.51 7.59
N ARG A 212 -27.83 9.26 7.97
CA ARG A 212 -28.41 8.07 7.32
C ARG A 212 -29.91 8.02 7.51
N GLU A 213 -30.41 8.33 8.72
CA GLU A 213 -31.85 8.39 9.01
C GLU A 213 -32.51 9.50 8.19
N ARG A 214 -31.95 10.70 8.15
CA ARG A 214 -32.41 11.81 7.31
C ARG A 214 -32.49 11.39 5.84
N ARG A 215 -31.47 10.77 5.29
CA ARG A 215 -31.46 10.27 3.90
C ARG A 215 -32.52 9.19 3.68
N ALA A 216 -32.66 8.27 4.63
CA ALA A 216 -33.69 7.22 4.55
C ALA A 216 -35.09 7.78 4.53
N ILE A 217 -35.38 8.82 5.33
CA ILE A 217 -36.68 9.52 5.33
C ILE A 217 -36.94 10.19 3.97
N ILE A 218 -35.94 10.89 3.41
CA ILE A 218 -36.09 11.56 2.10
C ILE A 218 -36.32 10.52 1.01
N ILE A 219 -35.55 9.45 0.96
CA ILE A 219 -35.69 8.37 -0.04
C ILE A 219 -37.04 7.70 0.09
N ARG A 220 -37.52 7.46 1.33
CA ARG A 220 -38.83 6.89 1.57
C ARG A 220 -39.95 7.82 1.09
N ALA A 221 -39.89 9.11 1.44
CA ALA A 221 -40.88 10.09 1.01
C ALA A 221 -40.91 10.24 -0.51
N GLU A 222 -39.76 10.27 -1.17
CA GLU A 222 -39.68 10.29 -2.63
C GLU A 222 -40.24 9.00 -3.24
N GLY A 223 -39.93 7.85 -2.66
CA GLY A 223 -40.52 6.56 -3.08
C GLY A 223 -42.04 6.50 -2.91
N GLU A 224 -42.55 7.02 -1.79
CA GLU A 224 -44.02 7.12 -1.55
C GLU A 224 -44.67 8.07 -2.53
N PHE A 225 -44.03 9.20 -2.83
CA PHE A 225 -44.55 10.14 -3.85
C PHE A 225 -44.63 9.50 -5.24
N GLN A 226 -43.53 8.83 -5.66
CA GLN A 226 -43.53 8.13 -6.96
C GLN A 226 -44.51 6.96 -7.00
N ALA A 227 -44.65 6.22 -5.91
CA ALA A 227 -45.64 5.14 -5.80
C ALA A 227 -47.04 5.67 -5.85
N SER A 228 -47.36 6.77 -5.14
CA SER A 228 -48.67 7.39 -5.16
C SER A 228 -49.07 7.91 -6.56
N ALA A 229 -48.12 8.52 -7.29
CA ALA A 229 -48.33 8.94 -8.67
C ALA A 229 -48.70 7.75 -9.59
N ARG A 230 -47.95 6.66 -9.49
CA ARG A 230 -48.18 5.41 -10.24
C ARG A 230 -49.49 4.74 -9.85
N LEU A 231 -49.84 4.76 -8.56
CA LEU A 231 -51.13 4.25 -8.09
C LEU A 231 -52.30 5.08 -8.60
N ALA A 232 -52.16 6.41 -8.65
CA ALA A 232 -53.20 7.32 -9.23
C ALA A 232 -53.39 7.04 -10.72
N GLU A 233 -52.33 6.90 -11.50
CA GLU A 233 -52.40 6.51 -12.93
C GLU A 233 -53.11 5.15 -13.08
N ALA A 234 -52.70 4.15 -12.29
CA ALA A 234 -53.33 2.83 -12.31
C ALA A 234 -54.81 2.87 -11.93
N ALA A 235 -55.19 3.70 -10.95
CA ALA A 235 -56.56 3.89 -10.55
C ALA A 235 -57.42 4.54 -11.66
N GLN A 236 -56.86 5.52 -12.40
CA GLN A 236 -57.56 6.12 -13.56
C GLN A 236 -57.82 5.08 -14.65
N VAL A 237 -56.88 4.23 -14.98
CA VAL A 237 -57.02 3.15 -15.98
C VAL A 237 -58.06 2.14 -15.52
N LEU A 238 -58.03 1.73 -14.25
CA LEU A 238 -58.99 0.78 -13.70
C LEU A 238 -60.43 1.34 -13.63
N ASN A 239 -60.57 2.63 -13.34
CA ASN A 239 -61.89 3.30 -13.33
C ASN A 239 -62.49 3.47 -14.75
N GLY A 240 -61.64 3.60 -15.78
CA GLY A 240 -62.05 3.65 -17.18
C GLY A 240 -62.48 2.31 -17.78
N THR A 241 -62.20 1.18 -17.11
CA THR A 241 -62.47 -0.17 -17.60
C THR A 241 -63.63 -0.81 -16.83
N PRO A 242 -64.73 -1.21 -17.50
CA PRO A 242 -65.83 -1.89 -16.81
C PRO A 242 -65.34 -3.16 -16.09
N GLY A 243 -65.56 -3.23 -14.77
CA GLY A 243 -65.14 -4.35 -13.95
C GLY A 243 -63.66 -4.32 -13.46
N GLY A 244 -62.87 -3.30 -13.84
CA GLY A 244 -61.44 -3.19 -13.44
C GLY A 244 -61.22 -3.11 -11.94
N LEU A 245 -62.08 -2.34 -11.22
CA LEU A 245 -62.06 -2.25 -9.74
C LEU A 245 -62.37 -3.58 -9.07
N SER A 246 -63.34 -4.34 -9.58
CA SER A 246 -63.70 -5.65 -9.03
C SER A 246 -62.56 -6.68 -9.20
N MET A 247 -61.93 -6.72 -10.37
CA MET A 247 -60.75 -7.55 -10.61
C MET A 247 -59.59 -7.20 -9.66
N ARG A 248 -59.32 -5.90 -9.44
CA ARG A 248 -58.26 -5.45 -8.52
C ARG A 248 -58.54 -5.83 -7.08
N THR A 249 -59.83 -5.74 -6.66
CA THR A 249 -60.25 -6.13 -5.31
C THR A 249 -60.02 -7.65 -5.09
N LEU A 250 -60.41 -8.49 -6.06
CA LEU A 250 -60.19 -9.94 -6.01
C LEU A 250 -58.68 -10.28 -5.96
N GLN A 251 -57.85 -9.64 -6.78
CA GLN A 251 -56.39 -9.82 -6.73
C GLN A 251 -55.78 -9.40 -5.39
N THR A 252 -56.31 -8.34 -4.76
CA THR A 252 -55.82 -7.86 -3.47
C THR A 252 -56.18 -8.86 -2.37
N ILE A 253 -57.40 -9.43 -2.40
CA ILE A 253 -57.85 -10.46 -1.47
C ILE A 253 -56.98 -11.72 -1.58
N GLU A 254 -56.69 -12.15 -2.80
CA GLU A 254 -55.79 -13.30 -3.06
C GLU A 254 -54.36 -13.10 -2.48
N LYS A 255 -53.82 -11.87 -2.56
CA LYS A 255 -52.50 -11.55 -2.01
C LYS A 255 -52.43 -11.41 -0.49
N ILE A 256 -53.53 -11.03 0.14
CA ILE A 256 -53.60 -10.75 1.59
C ILE A 256 -53.64 -12.07 2.40
N ASN A 257 -54.23 -13.13 1.84
CA ASN A 257 -54.47 -14.34 2.56
C ASN A 257 -53.84 -15.60 1.89
N PRO A 258 -52.52 -15.76 1.89
CA PRO A 258 -51.88 -17.00 1.42
C PRO A 258 -52.01 -18.16 2.41
N ASP A 259 -52.49 -17.95 3.65
CA ASP A 259 -52.57 -18.95 4.71
C ASP A 259 -54.02 -19.30 5.02
N PRO A 260 -54.49 -20.52 4.72
CA PRO A 260 -55.88 -20.93 4.90
C PRO A 260 -56.36 -20.94 6.37
N SER A 261 -55.45 -20.79 7.34
CA SER A 261 -55.79 -20.77 8.78
C SER A 261 -56.18 -19.38 9.32
N LYS A 262 -56.11 -18.32 8.53
CA LYS A 262 -56.40 -16.94 8.97
C LYS A 262 -57.74 -16.46 8.48
N THR A 263 -58.57 -15.93 9.39
CA THR A 263 -59.81 -15.23 9.05
C THR A 263 -59.53 -13.76 8.84
N VAL A 264 -59.86 -13.25 7.65
CA VAL A 264 -59.72 -11.84 7.31
C VAL A 264 -61.08 -11.16 7.31
N ILE A 265 -61.24 -10.14 8.15
CA ILE A 265 -62.49 -9.37 8.22
C ILE A 265 -62.30 -8.12 7.36
N PHE A 266 -63.07 -7.97 6.29
CA PHE A 266 -63.09 -6.82 5.44
C PHE A 266 -64.20 -5.83 5.83
N ALA A 267 -63.84 -4.62 6.21
CA ALA A 267 -64.79 -3.51 6.22
C ALA A 267 -64.90 -2.93 4.78
N LEU A 268 -65.95 -3.20 4.10
CA LEU A 268 -66.19 -2.62 2.78
C LEU A 268 -66.67 -1.19 2.94
N PRO A 269 -66.02 -0.19 2.31
CA PRO A 269 -66.54 1.17 2.23
C PRO A 269 -67.94 1.19 1.60
N VAL A 270 -68.80 2.05 2.10
CA VAL A 270 -70.21 2.14 1.68
C VAL A 270 -70.35 2.45 0.18
N GLU A 271 -69.36 3.12 -0.41
CA GLU A 271 -69.30 3.44 -1.84
C GLU A 271 -69.28 2.20 -2.74
N ILE A 272 -68.60 1.11 -2.26
CA ILE A 272 -68.54 -0.17 -3.00
C ILE A 272 -69.89 -0.87 -2.94
N MET A 273 -70.64 -0.78 -1.85
CA MET A 273 -72.01 -1.33 -1.72
C MET A 273 -72.98 -0.59 -2.62
N GLU A 274 -72.86 0.73 -2.80
CA GLU A 274 -73.74 1.50 -3.76
C GLU A 274 -73.42 1.10 -5.22
N GLY A 275 -72.21 0.83 -5.57
CA GLY A 275 -71.82 0.29 -6.87
C GLY A 275 -72.45 -1.08 -7.16
N PHE A 276 -72.49 -1.97 -6.19
CA PHE A 276 -73.17 -3.28 -6.30
C PHE A 276 -74.71 -3.11 -6.41
N LYS A 277 -75.31 -2.18 -5.71
CA LYS A 277 -76.72 -1.89 -5.80
C LYS A 277 -77.14 -1.39 -7.19
N LYS A 278 -76.29 -0.59 -7.85
CA LYS A 278 -76.52 -0.14 -9.24
C LYS A 278 -76.37 -1.25 -10.29
N LEU A 279 -75.59 -2.30 -10.01
CA LEU A 279 -75.42 -3.48 -10.90
C LEU A 279 -76.57 -4.50 -10.75
N THR A 280 -77.18 -4.60 -9.60
CA THR A 280 -78.26 -5.58 -9.32
C THR A 280 -79.65 -5.06 -9.59
N GLY A 281 -79.81 -3.81 -10.03
CA GLY A 281 -81.10 -3.33 -10.58
C GLY A 281 -82.27 -3.31 -9.58
N LYS A 282 -82.02 -3.19 -8.28
CA LYS A 282 -83.04 -2.96 -7.28
C LYS A 282 -82.66 -1.87 -6.30
#